data_9c39a62705033ba21c8e8a2a6417487d
#
_entry.id   9c39a62705033ba21c8e8a2a6417487d
#
_cell.length_a   1.000
_cell.length_b   1.000
_cell.length_c   1.000
_cell.angle_alpha   90.00
_cell.angle_beta   90.00
_cell.angle_gamma   90.00
#
_symmetry.space_group_name_H-M   'P 1'
#
loop_
_entity.id
_entity.type
_entity.pdbx_description
1 polymer ?
#
loop_
_entity_poly.entity_id
_entity_poly.type
_entity_poly.pdbx_seq_one_letter_code
_entity_poly.pdbx_strand_id
1 'polypeptide(L)'
;MAQHQSAKKRVRSSAVRRERNKTYKTRMKSTVKRVRTSTDKETGTVALREAQSVIDTLVSKGIIHKNKGSNKKSSLTRYVNTLK
;
A
#
# COMPACT_ATOMS: atom_id res chain seq x y z
N MET A 1 29.50 -6.39 25.46
CA MET A 1 29.26 -7.48 24.49
C MET A 1 27.79 -7.62 24.13
N ALA A 2 26.88 -7.43 25.08
CA ALA A 2 25.45 -7.44 24.80
C ALA A 2 25.03 -6.40 23.77
N GLN A 3 25.70 -5.24 23.74
CA GLN A 3 25.42 -4.16 22.81
C GLN A 3 25.69 -4.56 21.34
N HIS A 4 26.73 -5.36 21.09
CA HIS A 4 27.05 -5.82 19.74
C HIS A 4 26.01 -6.76 19.18
N GLN A 5 25.50 -7.66 20.00
CA GLN A 5 24.44 -8.59 19.58
C GLN A 5 23.14 -7.85 19.33
N SER A 6 22.81 -6.87 20.16
CA SER A 6 21.63 -6.02 19.96
C SER A 6 21.71 -5.23 18.66
N ALA A 7 22.89 -4.68 18.33
CA ALA A 7 23.09 -3.93 17.09
C ALA A 7 22.92 -4.83 15.86
N LYS A 8 23.47 -6.03 15.87
CA LYS A 8 23.31 -7.01 14.78
C LYS A 8 21.85 -7.40 14.58
N LYS A 9 21.14 -7.63 15.68
CA LYS A 9 19.72 -7.98 15.65
C LYS A 9 18.88 -6.83 15.06
N ARG A 10 19.19 -5.59 15.42
CA ARG A 10 18.51 -4.41 14.86
C ARG A 10 18.73 -4.30 13.36
N VAL A 11 19.96 -4.52 12.88
CA VAL A 11 20.29 -4.47 11.46
C VAL A 11 19.50 -5.51 10.69
N ARG A 12 19.42 -6.75 11.18
CA ARG A 12 18.61 -7.81 10.57
C ARG A 12 17.13 -7.46 10.55
N SER A 13 16.59 -6.99 11.68
CA SER A 13 15.19 -6.60 11.79
C SER A 13 14.85 -5.46 10.82
N SER A 14 15.75 -4.47 10.70
CA SER A 14 15.55 -3.35 9.79
C SER A 14 15.58 -3.81 8.33
N ALA A 15 16.48 -4.73 7.97
CA ALA A 15 16.57 -5.27 6.61
C ALA A 15 15.30 -6.04 6.25
N VAL A 16 14.80 -6.90 7.15
CA VAL A 16 13.57 -7.67 6.94
C VAL A 16 12.37 -6.75 6.80
N ARG A 17 12.27 -5.72 7.65
CA ARG A 17 11.19 -4.73 7.55
C ARG A 17 11.23 -3.98 6.22
N ARG A 18 12.43 -3.58 5.78
CA ARG A 18 12.60 -2.86 4.53
C ARG A 18 12.14 -3.68 3.33
N GLU A 19 12.52 -4.96 3.26
CA GLU A 19 12.07 -5.86 2.21
C GLU A 19 10.56 -6.06 2.24
N ARG A 20 9.99 -6.29 3.43
CA ARG A 20 8.56 -6.48 3.62
C ARG A 20 7.80 -5.21 3.20
N ASN A 21 8.28 -4.03 3.62
CA ASN A 21 7.67 -2.76 3.27
C ASN A 21 7.74 -2.51 1.76
N LYS A 22 8.86 -2.85 1.14
CA LYS A 22 9.04 -2.73 -0.31
C LYS A 22 8.02 -3.59 -1.05
N THR A 23 7.83 -4.84 -0.62
CA THR A 23 6.85 -5.76 -1.20
C THR A 23 5.43 -5.19 -1.12
N TYR A 24 5.04 -4.68 0.04
CA TYR A 24 3.72 -4.09 0.25
C TYR A 24 3.54 -2.82 -0.60
N LYS A 25 4.55 -1.97 -0.67
CA LYS A 25 4.49 -0.76 -1.50
C LYS A 25 4.36 -1.09 -2.98
N THR A 26 5.07 -2.12 -3.45
CA THR A 26 4.97 -2.61 -4.82
C THR A 26 3.56 -3.11 -5.12
N ARG A 27 2.97 -3.86 -4.19
CA ARG A 27 1.60 -4.35 -4.29
C ARG A 27 0.61 -3.19 -4.39
N MET A 28 0.79 -2.16 -3.57
CA MET A 28 -0.04 -0.95 -3.61
C MET A 28 0.04 -0.27 -4.97
N LYS A 29 1.25 -0.08 -5.49
CA LYS A 29 1.46 0.52 -6.82
C LYS A 29 0.77 -0.28 -7.93
N SER A 30 0.85 -1.60 -7.87
CA SER A 30 0.19 -2.51 -8.81
C SER A 30 -1.33 -2.33 -8.78
N THR A 31 -1.93 -2.31 -7.58
CA THR A 31 -3.38 -2.19 -7.44
C THR A 31 -3.86 -0.80 -7.86
N VAL A 32 -3.11 0.25 -7.53
CA VAL A 32 -3.40 1.63 -7.93
C VAL A 32 -3.36 1.73 -9.46
N LYS A 33 -2.34 1.17 -10.08
CA LYS A 33 -2.22 1.16 -11.55
C LYS A 33 -3.40 0.44 -12.20
N ARG A 34 -3.84 -0.66 -11.62
CA ARG A 34 -4.98 -1.44 -12.10
C ARG A 34 -6.26 -0.60 -12.09
N VAL A 35 -6.48 0.18 -11.03
CA VAL A 35 -7.61 1.11 -10.95
C VAL A 35 -7.50 2.16 -12.06
N ARG A 36 -6.34 2.78 -12.20
CA ARG A 36 -6.13 3.87 -13.16
C ARG A 36 -6.18 3.42 -14.62
N THR A 37 -5.94 2.15 -14.89
CA THR A 37 -6.03 1.60 -16.26
C THR A 37 -7.41 1.02 -16.55
N SER A 38 -8.31 0.98 -15.59
CA SER A 38 -9.68 0.53 -15.78
C SER A 38 -10.43 1.50 -16.71
N THR A 39 -11.19 0.96 -17.64
CA THR A 39 -11.91 1.76 -18.63
C THR A 39 -13.41 1.84 -18.35
N ASP A 40 -13.95 0.92 -17.57
CA ASP A 40 -15.35 0.88 -17.20
C ASP A 40 -15.53 0.88 -15.69
N LYS A 41 -16.69 1.28 -15.22
CA LYS A 41 -16.98 1.43 -13.79
C LYS A 41 -16.99 0.08 -13.06
N GLU A 42 -17.48 -0.96 -13.69
CA GLU A 42 -17.55 -2.30 -13.10
C GLU A 42 -16.15 -2.82 -12.77
N THR A 43 -15.26 -2.84 -13.76
CA THR A 43 -13.86 -3.25 -13.59
C THR A 43 -13.15 -2.33 -12.59
N GLY A 44 -13.38 -1.03 -12.69
CA GLY A 44 -12.80 -0.02 -11.80
C GLY A 44 -13.23 -0.22 -10.35
N THR A 45 -14.48 -0.57 -10.10
CA THR A 45 -14.99 -0.81 -8.76
C THR A 45 -14.33 -2.02 -8.11
N VAL A 46 -14.15 -3.11 -8.87
CA VAL A 46 -13.46 -4.32 -8.38
C VAL A 46 -12.01 -3.99 -8.04
N ALA A 47 -11.31 -3.32 -8.95
CA ALA A 47 -9.93 -2.90 -8.73
C ALA A 47 -9.81 -1.93 -7.55
N LEU A 48 -10.77 -1.02 -7.38
CA LEU A 48 -10.80 -0.07 -6.28
C LEU A 48 -10.92 -0.78 -4.92
N ARG A 49 -11.77 -1.80 -4.81
CA ARG A 49 -11.91 -2.58 -3.58
C ARG A 49 -10.60 -3.24 -3.20
N GLU A 50 -9.92 -3.82 -4.17
CA GLU A 50 -8.61 -4.43 -3.96
C GLU A 50 -7.59 -3.40 -3.49
N ALA A 51 -7.52 -2.26 -4.17
CA ALA A 51 -6.62 -1.18 -3.81
C ALA A 51 -6.90 -0.64 -2.41
N GLN A 52 -8.16 -0.43 -2.05
CA GLN A 52 -8.55 0.03 -0.72
C GLN A 52 -8.10 -0.96 0.36
N SER A 53 -8.28 -2.26 0.13
CA SER A 53 -7.86 -3.30 1.05
C SER A 53 -6.35 -3.27 1.28
N VAL A 54 -5.57 -3.15 0.21
CA VAL A 54 -4.11 -3.08 0.30
C VAL A 54 -3.67 -1.81 1.03
N ILE A 55 -4.27 -0.66 0.71
CA ILE A 55 -3.95 0.62 1.36
C ILE A 55 -4.27 0.54 2.86
N ASP A 56 -5.41 0.00 3.24
CA ASP A 56 -5.80 -0.15 4.64
C ASP A 56 -4.83 -1.06 5.39
N THR A 57 -4.36 -2.12 4.76
CA THR A 57 -3.35 -3.01 5.34
C THR A 57 -2.04 -2.26 5.59
N LEU A 58 -1.61 -1.44 4.63
CA LEU A 58 -0.40 -0.62 4.77
C LEU A 58 -0.51 0.40 5.89
N VAL A 59 -1.67 1.03 6.03
CA VAL A 59 -1.93 1.98 7.13
C VAL A 59 -1.90 1.24 8.47
N SER A 60 -2.56 0.09 8.55
CA SER A 60 -2.61 -0.74 9.76
C SER A 60 -1.22 -1.18 10.20
N LYS A 61 -0.34 -1.50 9.26
CA LYS A 61 1.03 -1.92 9.54
C LYS A 61 1.98 -0.74 9.77
N GLY A 62 1.51 0.50 9.63
CA GLY A 62 2.34 1.69 9.79
C GLY A 62 3.32 1.94 8.67
N ILE A 63 3.14 1.30 7.51
CA ILE A 63 4.02 1.47 6.35
C ILE A 63 3.76 2.81 5.67
N ILE A 64 2.49 3.24 5.63
CA ILE A 64 2.11 4.59 5.18
C ILE A 64 1.25 5.24 6.26
N HIS A 65 1.28 6.57 6.31
CA HIS A 65 0.47 7.32 7.25
C HIS A 65 -1.01 7.28 6.85
N LYS A 66 -1.91 7.31 7.83
CA LYS A 66 -3.36 7.28 7.61
C LYS A 66 -3.85 8.39 6.67
N ASN A 67 -3.25 9.57 6.75
CA ASN A 67 -3.61 10.70 5.88
C ASN A 67 -3.26 10.40 4.42
N LYS A 68 -2.10 9.82 4.18
CA LYS A 68 -1.68 9.41 2.84
C LYS A 68 -2.59 8.31 2.29
N GLY A 69 -2.96 7.35 3.15
CA GLY A 69 -3.91 6.29 2.77
C GLY A 69 -5.27 6.85 2.40
N SER A 70 -5.81 7.77 3.22
CA SER A 70 -7.09 8.42 2.96
C SER A 70 -7.06 9.21 1.65
N ASN A 71 -5.98 9.95 1.41
CA ASN A 71 -5.83 10.73 0.18
C ASN A 71 -5.81 9.83 -1.06
N LYS A 72 -5.08 8.72 -1.00
CA LYS A 72 -5.01 7.76 -2.11
C LYS A 72 -6.37 7.12 -2.37
N LYS A 73 -7.06 6.66 -1.33
CA LYS A 73 -8.39 6.05 -1.47
C LYS A 73 -9.39 7.05 -2.06
N SER A 74 -9.37 8.28 -1.58
CA SER A 74 -10.25 9.34 -2.06
C SER A 74 -10.00 9.64 -3.53
N SER A 75 -8.73 9.77 -3.94
CA SER A 75 -8.33 10.03 -5.31
C SER A 75 -8.80 8.91 -6.25
N LEU A 76 -8.60 7.66 -5.85
CA LEU A 76 -9.00 6.49 -6.65
C LEU A 76 -10.52 6.38 -6.75
N THR A 77 -11.24 6.65 -5.66
CA THR A 77 -12.70 6.65 -5.64
C THR A 77 -13.26 7.67 -6.63
N ARG A 78 -12.71 8.89 -6.63
CA ARG A 78 -13.12 9.94 -7.57
C ARG A 78 -12.88 9.50 -9.01
N TYR A 79 -11.73 8.89 -9.27
CA TYR A 79 -11.42 8.40 -10.61
C TYR A 79 -12.46 7.37 -11.08
N VAL A 80 -12.76 6.38 -10.25
CA VAL A 80 -13.74 5.33 -10.59
C VAL A 80 -15.12 5.93 -10.81
N ASN A 81 -15.51 6.94 -10.01
CA ASN A 81 -16.80 7.59 -10.15
C ASN A 81 -16.95 8.34 -11.47
N THR A 82 -15.84 8.69 -12.15
CA THR A 82 -15.89 9.30 -13.46
C THR A 82 -16.05 8.29 -14.60
N LEU A 83 -15.86 7.02 -14.32
CA LEU A 83 -16.00 5.95 -15.32
C LEU A 83 -17.46 5.63 -15.58
N LYS A 84 -17.74 5.21 -16.81
CA LYS A 84 -19.11 4.87 -17.24
C LYS A 84 -19.36 3.33 -17.14
#